data_273001dd13428475cb18dc06ee06b071
#
_entry.id   273001dd13428475cb18dc06ee06b071
#
_cell.length_a   1.000
_cell.length_b   1.000
_cell.length_c   1.000
_cell.angle_alpha   90.00
_cell.angle_beta   90.00
_cell.angle_gamma   90.00
#
_symmetry.space_group_name_H-M   'P 1'
#
loop_
_entity.id
_entity.type
_entity.pdbx_description
1 polymer ?
#
loop_
_entity_poly.entity_id
_entity_poly.type
_entity_poly.pdbx_seq_one_letter_code
_entity_poly.pdbx_strand_id
1 'polypeptide(L)'
;MKSVIQSFISCLLCDWLSSIGAIVTTTSAVIFLTFAFQSFSNPYYGIVVFLVFPAFFVLGLVLIPVGVWRCSRRRGGIRNLPQVEITGPAAIRFFGLIALLTVVNVAIVSAGTYTSVKYMDSNQFCGTVCHTVMTPQYVAYKNSPHSRVECVNCHIGPGAAWFVQYKLSGIGQVFAVTFNTYHRPIPPAIRSLRPSEDTCEQCHWPEKFQADKLKVIRRYEEDERNTEKITVLMMHVGTKIHKAHVGKNIEYIAADAARQDIPWVSADGVVYKLRDVAGERRKMDCIDCHNRPTHAFDMPAPAVDASLESGELDRSIRYLKRDAVLALTGKKPLEQAPDAVKRIYARNIFPEMMVSWGTYPNNVGHDPFPGCFRCHDDNHKSNSGKTIPQDCATCHELLAVSEENPEILKQLGLR
;
A
#
# COMPACT_ATOMS: atom_id res chain seq x y z
N MET A 1 -12.62 -9.81 -53.92
CA MET A 1 -12.34 -8.95 -52.78
C MET A 1 -13.38 -7.86 -52.55
N LYS A 2 -13.75 -7.06 -53.59
CA LYS A 2 -14.77 -6.01 -53.43
C LYS A 2 -16.15 -6.52 -52.93
N SER A 3 -16.66 -7.63 -53.41
CA SER A 3 -17.98 -8.17 -52.97
C SER A 3 -18.01 -8.64 -51.52
N VAL A 4 -16.93 -9.25 -51.00
CA VAL A 4 -16.81 -9.71 -49.61
C VAL A 4 -16.76 -8.57 -48.65
N ILE A 5 -15.97 -7.54 -48.95
CA ILE A 5 -15.88 -6.32 -48.15
C ILE A 5 -17.21 -5.58 -48.14
N GLN A 6 -17.88 -5.45 -49.31
CA GLN A 6 -19.20 -4.84 -49.38
C GLN A 6 -20.26 -5.55 -48.56
N SER A 7 -20.26 -6.88 -48.57
CA SER A 7 -21.21 -7.68 -47.76
C SER A 7 -20.93 -7.57 -46.26
N PHE A 8 -19.67 -7.52 -45.88
CA PHE A 8 -19.27 -7.29 -44.48
C PHE A 8 -19.70 -5.91 -43.99
N ILE A 9 -19.43 -4.86 -44.82
CA ILE A 9 -19.86 -3.50 -44.53
C ILE A 9 -21.38 -3.40 -44.48
N SER A 10 -22.09 -4.05 -45.41
CA SER A 10 -23.56 -4.07 -45.40
C SER A 10 -24.14 -4.75 -44.15
N CYS A 11 -23.45 -5.74 -43.61
CA CYS A 11 -23.84 -6.41 -42.34
C CYS A 11 -23.58 -5.49 -41.13
N LEU A 12 -22.44 -4.79 -41.10
CA LEU A 12 -22.12 -3.80 -40.06
C LEU A 12 -23.05 -2.60 -40.09
N LEU A 13 -23.43 -2.12 -41.27
CA LEU A 13 -24.33 -0.98 -41.45
C LEU A 13 -25.84 -1.36 -41.40
N CYS A 14 -26.15 -2.62 -41.14
CA CYS A 14 -27.51 -3.12 -41.11
C CYS A 14 -28.35 -2.53 -39.96
N ASP A 15 -27.73 -2.22 -38.81
CA ASP A 15 -28.36 -1.54 -37.67
C ASP A 15 -27.40 -0.44 -37.16
N TRP A 16 -27.98 0.66 -36.68
CA TRP A 16 -27.20 1.78 -36.14
C TRP A 16 -26.33 1.40 -34.95
N LEU A 17 -26.76 0.39 -34.13
CA LEU A 17 -25.98 -0.12 -33.02
C LEU A 17 -24.69 -0.81 -33.48
N SER A 18 -24.73 -1.62 -34.53
CA SER A 18 -23.53 -2.27 -35.06
C SER A 18 -22.56 -1.25 -35.68
N SER A 19 -23.11 -0.21 -36.32
CA SER A 19 -22.31 0.90 -36.88
C SER A 19 -21.61 1.71 -35.78
N ILE A 20 -22.33 2.07 -34.71
CA ILE A 20 -21.74 2.75 -33.55
C ILE A 20 -20.69 1.84 -32.89
N GLY A 21 -21.01 0.54 -32.70
CA GLY A 21 -20.06 -0.41 -32.17
C GLY A 21 -18.75 -0.44 -32.98
N ALA A 22 -18.81 -0.49 -34.28
CA ALA A 22 -17.64 -0.47 -35.14
C ALA A 22 -16.83 0.83 -35.01
N ILE A 23 -17.49 1.99 -34.98
CA ILE A 23 -16.84 3.30 -34.81
C ILE A 23 -16.15 3.37 -33.45
N VAL A 24 -16.86 3.02 -32.36
CA VAL A 24 -16.34 3.04 -30.98
C VAL A 24 -15.14 2.12 -30.85
N THR A 25 -15.22 0.89 -31.36
CA THR A 25 -14.11 -0.08 -31.34
C THR A 25 -12.89 0.49 -32.07
N THR A 26 -13.08 0.98 -33.32
CA THR A 26 -11.95 1.44 -34.11
C THR A 26 -11.32 2.70 -33.51
N THR A 27 -12.12 3.67 -33.10
CA THR A 27 -11.62 4.92 -32.50
C THR A 27 -10.88 4.64 -31.18
N SER A 28 -11.46 3.79 -30.30
CA SER A 28 -10.82 3.42 -29.04
C SER A 28 -9.51 2.68 -29.26
N ALA A 29 -9.45 1.76 -30.24
CA ALA A 29 -8.22 1.03 -30.59
C ALA A 29 -7.13 1.99 -31.09
N VAL A 30 -7.46 2.92 -31.99
CA VAL A 30 -6.49 3.90 -32.53
C VAL A 30 -5.94 4.77 -31.41
N ILE A 31 -6.80 5.34 -30.56
CA ILE A 31 -6.38 6.19 -29.46
C ILE A 31 -5.52 5.37 -28.46
N PHE A 32 -5.97 4.17 -28.07
CA PHE A 32 -5.21 3.32 -27.17
C PHE A 32 -3.80 3.00 -27.72
N LEU A 33 -3.69 2.56 -28.98
CA LEU A 33 -2.40 2.23 -29.59
C LEU A 33 -1.48 3.44 -29.75
N THR A 34 -2.05 4.63 -30.02
CA THR A 34 -1.26 5.87 -30.13
C THR A 34 -0.62 6.27 -28.81
N PHE A 35 -1.33 6.09 -27.69
CA PHE A 35 -0.90 6.57 -26.39
C PHE A 35 -0.38 5.49 -25.44
N ALA A 36 -0.52 4.19 -25.76
CA ALA A 36 -0.16 3.08 -24.90
C ALA A 36 1.32 3.05 -24.47
N PHE A 37 2.20 3.64 -25.29
CA PHE A 37 3.64 3.66 -25.06
C PHE A 37 4.17 5.01 -24.57
N GLN A 38 3.29 5.97 -24.30
CA GLN A 38 3.68 7.28 -23.79
C GLN A 38 3.70 7.31 -22.27
N SER A 39 4.68 8.02 -21.71
CA SER A 39 4.74 8.32 -20.29
C SER A 39 3.96 9.60 -19.99
N PHE A 40 3.06 9.54 -19.02
CA PHE A 40 2.24 10.68 -18.62
C PHE A 40 2.72 11.24 -17.30
N SER A 41 2.97 12.55 -17.25
CA SER A 41 3.27 13.26 -15.99
C SER A 41 2.02 13.42 -15.12
N ASN A 42 0.85 13.52 -15.74
CA ASN A 42 -0.43 13.63 -15.03
C ASN A 42 -1.10 12.24 -14.96
N PRO A 43 -1.37 11.70 -13.75
CA PRO A 43 -1.94 10.37 -13.56
C PRO A 43 -3.34 10.19 -14.16
N TYR A 44 -4.11 11.28 -14.31
CA TYR A 44 -5.46 11.21 -14.89
C TYR A 44 -5.46 10.83 -16.37
N TYR A 45 -4.43 11.22 -17.13
CA TYR A 45 -4.29 10.76 -18.51
C TYR A 45 -4.11 9.24 -18.58
N GLY A 46 -3.38 8.66 -17.62
CA GLY A 46 -3.25 7.20 -17.52
C GLY A 46 -4.60 6.49 -17.32
N ILE A 47 -5.50 7.04 -16.50
CA ILE A 47 -6.85 6.48 -16.32
C ILE A 47 -7.60 6.49 -17.67
N VAL A 48 -7.57 7.59 -18.37
CA VAL A 48 -8.30 7.71 -19.64
C VAL A 48 -7.76 6.70 -20.66
N VAL A 49 -6.44 6.63 -20.81
CA VAL A 49 -5.80 5.76 -21.82
C VAL A 49 -5.91 4.28 -21.45
N PHE A 50 -5.66 3.90 -20.19
CA PHE A 50 -5.51 2.49 -19.80
C PHE A 50 -6.78 1.86 -19.20
N LEU A 51 -7.78 2.65 -18.84
CA LEU A 51 -9.04 2.13 -18.31
C LEU A 51 -10.24 2.49 -19.20
N VAL A 52 -10.36 3.76 -19.56
CA VAL A 52 -11.57 4.24 -20.28
C VAL A 52 -11.58 3.75 -21.72
N PHE A 53 -10.51 3.94 -22.50
CA PHE A 53 -10.49 3.50 -23.89
C PHE A 53 -10.56 1.99 -24.06
N PRO A 54 -9.86 1.12 -23.30
CA PRO A 54 -10.08 -0.33 -23.36
C PRO A 54 -11.51 -0.75 -23.00
N ALA A 55 -12.17 -0.08 -22.06
CA ALA A 55 -13.57 -0.36 -21.73
C ALA A 55 -14.51 0.00 -22.91
N PHE A 56 -14.30 1.15 -23.55
CA PHE A 56 -15.04 1.53 -24.75
C PHE A 56 -14.77 0.57 -25.92
N PHE A 57 -13.54 0.10 -26.08
CA PHE A 57 -13.21 -0.90 -27.08
C PHE A 57 -14.02 -2.19 -26.89
N VAL A 58 -14.05 -2.73 -25.68
CA VAL A 58 -14.84 -3.93 -25.34
C VAL A 58 -16.34 -3.66 -25.53
N LEU A 59 -16.84 -2.50 -25.08
CA LEU A 59 -18.23 -2.10 -25.30
C LEU A 59 -18.60 -2.10 -26.79
N GLY A 60 -17.75 -1.52 -27.64
CA GLY A 60 -17.95 -1.50 -29.08
C GLY A 60 -17.98 -2.92 -29.69
N LEU A 61 -17.08 -3.82 -29.23
CA LEU A 61 -17.09 -5.22 -29.66
C LEU A 61 -18.39 -5.95 -29.30
N VAL A 62 -19.02 -5.62 -28.17
CA VAL A 62 -20.32 -6.18 -27.75
C VAL A 62 -21.46 -5.57 -28.56
N LEU A 63 -21.43 -4.28 -28.86
CA LEU A 63 -22.48 -3.60 -29.63
C LEU A 63 -22.60 -4.11 -31.06
N ILE A 64 -21.51 -4.54 -31.70
CA ILE A 64 -21.53 -5.08 -33.06
C ILE A 64 -22.45 -6.30 -33.17
N PRO A 65 -22.25 -7.42 -32.45
CA PRO A 65 -23.13 -8.59 -32.57
C PRO A 65 -24.55 -8.32 -32.10
N VAL A 66 -24.75 -7.43 -31.09
CA VAL A 66 -26.08 -7.03 -30.65
C VAL A 66 -26.83 -6.30 -31.76
N GLY A 67 -26.19 -5.38 -32.47
CA GLY A 67 -26.79 -4.69 -33.61
C GLY A 67 -27.12 -5.62 -34.77
N VAL A 68 -26.21 -6.53 -35.11
CA VAL A 68 -26.45 -7.56 -36.14
C VAL A 68 -27.61 -8.47 -35.73
N TRP A 69 -27.68 -8.94 -34.48
CA TRP A 69 -28.80 -9.74 -33.98
C TRP A 69 -30.14 -8.99 -34.05
N ARG A 70 -30.16 -7.71 -33.68
CA ARG A 70 -31.36 -6.85 -33.78
C ARG A 70 -31.80 -6.67 -35.22
N CYS A 71 -30.85 -6.43 -36.14
CA CYS A 71 -31.15 -6.37 -37.60
C CYS A 71 -31.76 -7.69 -38.10
N SER A 72 -31.17 -8.81 -37.71
CA SER A 72 -31.69 -10.14 -38.05
C SER A 72 -33.14 -10.34 -37.61
N ARG A 73 -33.45 -9.98 -36.34
CA ARG A 73 -34.85 -10.05 -35.84
C ARG A 73 -35.83 -9.18 -36.60
N ARG A 74 -35.43 -7.94 -36.93
CA ARG A 74 -36.28 -7.00 -37.70
C ARG A 74 -36.55 -7.46 -39.12
N ARG A 75 -35.64 -8.24 -39.71
CA ARG A 75 -35.76 -8.78 -41.08
C ARG A 75 -36.39 -10.17 -41.15
N GLY A 76 -36.90 -10.68 -40.03
CA GLY A 76 -37.56 -11.99 -39.97
C GLY A 76 -36.65 -13.21 -39.93
N GLY A 77 -35.39 -13.01 -39.48
CA GLY A 77 -34.44 -14.10 -39.27
C GLY A 77 -33.05 -13.90 -39.89
N ILE A 78 -32.11 -14.73 -39.46
CA ILE A 78 -30.71 -14.69 -39.91
C ILE A 78 -30.57 -14.89 -41.43
N ARG A 79 -31.49 -15.68 -42.02
CA ARG A 79 -31.51 -15.92 -43.48
C ARG A 79 -31.80 -14.71 -44.35
N ASN A 80 -32.39 -13.69 -43.76
CA ASN A 80 -32.74 -12.43 -44.45
C ASN A 80 -31.70 -11.29 -44.26
N LEU A 81 -30.59 -11.60 -43.59
CA LEU A 81 -29.45 -10.70 -43.59
C LEU A 81 -28.84 -10.59 -44.98
N PRO A 82 -28.11 -9.50 -45.32
CA PRO A 82 -27.39 -9.36 -46.57
C PRO A 82 -26.59 -10.65 -46.84
N GLN A 83 -27.03 -11.47 -47.80
CA GLN A 83 -26.39 -12.73 -48.09
C GLN A 83 -25.05 -12.48 -48.77
N VAL A 84 -24.02 -13.08 -48.22
CA VAL A 84 -22.73 -13.22 -48.88
C VAL A 84 -22.80 -14.55 -49.61
N GLU A 85 -22.71 -14.54 -50.91
CA GLU A 85 -22.49 -15.78 -51.67
C GLU A 85 -21.11 -16.33 -51.31
N ILE A 86 -21.12 -17.28 -50.35
CA ILE A 86 -19.91 -17.85 -49.81
C ILE A 86 -19.62 -19.14 -50.62
N THR A 87 -19.11 -19.01 -51.81
CA THR A 87 -18.71 -20.11 -52.66
C THR A 87 -17.24 -20.05 -53.00
N GLY A 88 -16.55 -21.18 -52.88
CA GLY A 88 -15.16 -21.36 -53.32
C GLY A 88 -14.16 -20.36 -52.69
N PRO A 89 -13.30 -19.70 -53.50
CA PRO A 89 -12.25 -18.81 -53.02
C PRO A 89 -12.75 -17.58 -52.23
N ALA A 90 -14.03 -17.18 -52.40
CA ALA A 90 -14.63 -16.05 -51.69
C ALA A 90 -14.91 -16.46 -50.22
N ALA A 91 -15.29 -17.67 -49.96
CA ALA A 91 -15.50 -18.21 -48.61
C ALA A 91 -14.19 -18.20 -47.80
N ILE A 92 -13.11 -18.69 -48.38
CA ILE A 92 -11.80 -18.73 -47.73
C ILE A 92 -11.36 -17.30 -47.35
N ARG A 93 -11.54 -16.32 -48.23
CA ARG A 93 -11.18 -14.91 -47.96
C ARG A 93 -12.06 -14.30 -46.86
N PHE A 94 -13.39 -14.61 -46.87
CA PHE A 94 -14.30 -14.10 -45.83
C PHE A 94 -13.97 -14.65 -44.45
N PHE A 95 -13.84 -15.98 -44.33
CA PHE A 95 -13.46 -16.59 -43.06
C PHE A 95 -12.04 -16.22 -42.64
N GLY A 96 -11.09 -16.09 -43.58
CA GLY A 96 -9.76 -15.60 -43.34
C GLY A 96 -9.75 -14.16 -42.79
N LEU A 97 -10.60 -13.27 -43.35
CA LEU A 97 -10.73 -11.89 -42.83
C LEU A 97 -11.32 -11.89 -41.41
N ILE A 98 -12.37 -12.69 -41.16
CA ILE A 98 -12.95 -12.81 -39.81
C ILE A 98 -11.92 -13.35 -38.81
N ALA A 99 -11.21 -14.40 -39.18
CA ALA A 99 -10.16 -14.97 -38.33
C ALA A 99 -9.05 -13.97 -38.03
N LEU A 100 -8.58 -13.22 -39.05
CA LEU A 100 -7.59 -12.17 -38.88
C LEU A 100 -8.08 -11.06 -37.95
N LEU A 101 -9.30 -10.55 -38.16
CA LEU A 101 -9.89 -9.51 -37.31
C LEU A 101 -10.08 -10.00 -35.87
N THR A 102 -10.47 -11.28 -35.71
CA THR A 102 -10.60 -11.90 -34.38
C THR A 102 -9.25 -11.93 -33.67
N VAL A 103 -8.19 -12.39 -34.33
CA VAL A 103 -6.85 -12.43 -33.77
C VAL A 103 -6.37 -11.02 -33.40
N VAL A 104 -6.57 -10.03 -34.28
CA VAL A 104 -6.22 -8.62 -34.00
C VAL A 104 -6.99 -8.09 -32.80
N ASN A 105 -8.30 -8.34 -32.70
CA ASN A 105 -9.13 -7.91 -31.59
C ASN A 105 -8.70 -8.58 -30.27
N VAL A 106 -8.42 -9.90 -30.29
CA VAL A 106 -7.91 -10.62 -29.13
C VAL A 106 -6.57 -10.05 -28.68
N ALA A 107 -5.66 -9.73 -29.61
CA ALA A 107 -4.38 -9.12 -29.29
C ALA A 107 -4.56 -7.73 -28.65
N ILE A 108 -5.46 -6.88 -29.19
CA ILE A 108 -5.75 -5.56 -28.63
C ILE A 108 -6.38 -5.68 -27.23
N VAL A 109 -7.35 -6.57 -27.02
CA VAL A 109 -7.99 -6.79 -25.71
C VAL A 109 -6.95 -7.29 -24.71
N SER A 110 -6.12 -8.25 -25.11
CA SER A 110 -5.08 -8.82 -24.23
C SER A 110 -4.04 -7.74 -23.84
N ALA A 111 -3.55 -6.97 -24.81
CA ALA A 111 -2.61 -5.88 -24.55
C ALA A 111 -3.25 -4.78 -23.68
N GLY A 112 -4.50 -4.41 -23.96
CA GLY A 112 -5.26 -3.43 -23.18
C GLY A 112 -5.48 -3.89 -21.75
N THR A 113 -5.89 -5.13 -21.55
CA THR A 113 -6.07 -5.71 -20.21
C THR A 113 -4.76 -5.77 -19.44
N TYR A 114 -3.69 -6.25 -20.07
CA TYR A 114 -2.37 -6.33 -19.44
C TYR A 114 -1.86 -4.94 -19.00
N THR A 115 -1.89 -3.96 -19.89
CA THR A 115 -1.43 -2.59 -19.58
C THR A 115 -2.31 -1.91 -18.53
N SER A 116 -3.63 -2.14 -18.58
CA SER A 116 -4.58 -1.61 -17.59
C SER A 116 -4.29 -2.17 -16.20
N VAL A 117 -4.11 -3.50 -16.09
CA VAL A 117 -3.76 -4.15 -14.81
C VAL A 117 -2.43 -3.63 -14.31
N LYS A 118 -1.39 -3.60 -15.16
CA LYS A 118 -0.07 -3.09 -14.78
C LYS A 118 -0.10 -1.64 -14.31
N TYR A 119 -0.91 -0.79 -14.95
CA TYR A 119 -1.12 0.59 -14.53
C TYR A 119 -1.82 0.69 -13.18
N MET A 120 -2.92 -0.06 -12.98
CA MET A 120 -3.65 -0.11 -11.69
C MET A 120 -2.83 -0.68 -10.55
N ASP A 121 -1.81 -1.49 -10.82
CA ASP A 121 -0.91 -2.06 -9.83
C ASP A 121 0.27 -1.14 -9.51
N SER A 122 0.47 -0.07 -10.27
CA SER A 122 1.58 0.85 -10.06
C SER A 122 1.43 1.69 -8.79
N ASN A 123 2.56 2.01 -8.15
CA ASN A 123 2.62 2.91 -7.00
C ASN A 123 2.04 4.30 -7.32
N GLN A 124 2.18 4.75 -8.57
CA GLN A 124 1.63 6.00 -9.02
C GLN A 124 0.09 5.98 -9.00
N PHE A 125 -0.52 4.91 -9.53
CA PHE A 125 -1.98 4.77 -9.48
C PHE A 125 -2.48 4.74 -8.03
N CYS A 126 -1.92 3.87 -7.21
CA CYS A 126 -2.33 3.72 -5.80
C CYS A 126 -2.17 5.00 -4.98
N GLY A 127 -1.07 5.72 -5.21
CA GLY A 127 -0.70 6.88 -4.38
C GLY A 127 -1.19 8.22 -4.88
N THR A 128 -1.54 8.36 -6.18
CA THR A 128 -1.81 9.68 -6.78
C THR A 128 -3.17 9.82 -7.44
N VAL A 129 -3.82 8.72 -7.84
CA VAL A 129 -5.17 8.78 -8.42
C VAL A 129 -6.21 9.16 -7.35
N CYS A 130 -6.13 8.55 -6.18
CA CYS A 130 -6.93 8.92 -5.01
C CYS A 130 -6.15 9.88 -4.10
N HIS A 131 -5.56 10.93 -4.65
CA HIS A 131 -4.51 11.72 -4.04
C HIS A 131 -4.85 12.24 -2.63
N THR A 132 -5.99 12.84 -2.39
CA THR A 132 -6.35 13.38 -1.07
C THR A 132 -6.36 12.28 -0.01
N VAL A 133 -7.00 11.16 -0.31
CA VAL A 133 -7.18 10.04 0.61
C VAL A 133 -5.86 9.33 0.90
N MET A 134 -5.03 9.12 -0.14
CA MET A 134 -3.79 8.33 -0.05
C MET A 134 -2.55 9.17 0.22
N THR A 135 -2.63 10.51 0.17
CA THR A 135 -1.46 11.38 0.36
C THR A 135 -0.67 11.05 1.63
N PRO A 136 -1.27 10.88 2.82
CA PRO A 136 -0.49 10.57 4.03
C PRO A 136 0.31 9.28 3.87
N GLN A 137 -0.34 8.22 3.40
CA GLN A 137 0.27 6.91 3.25
C GLN A 137 1.35 6.89 2.16
N TYR A 138 1.10 7.59 1.06
CA TYR A 138 2.05 7.68 -0.05
C TYR A 138 3.30 8.50 0.29
N VAL A 139 3.14 9.60 1.02
CA VAL A 139 4.27 10.40 1.51
C VAL A 139 5.11 9.59 2.51
N ALA A 140 4.48 8.92 3.47
CA ALA A 140 5.16 8.04 4.42
C ALA A 140 5.90 6.90 3.69
N TYR A 141 5.25 6.24 2.71
CA TYR A 141 5.86 5.21 1.87
C TYR A 141 7.12 5.71 1.16
N LYS A 142 7.07 6.88 0.53
CA LYS A 142 8.20 7.47 -0.19
C LYS A 142 9.43 7.71 0.70
N ASN A 143 9.23 7.93 1.98
CA ASN A 143 10.27 8.13 2.99
C ASN A 143 10.65 6.85 3.76
N SER A 144 10.09 5.70 3.38
CA SER A 144 10.31 4.42 4.08
C SER A 144 11.45 3.59 3.45
N PRO A 145 12.02 2.63 4.19
CA PRO A 145 12.95 1.66 3.64
C PRO A 145 12.37 0.82 2.49
N HIS A 146 11.05 0.69 2.43
CA HIS A 146 10.33 -0.06 1.39
C HIS A 146 9.85 0.81 0.22
N SER A 147 10.38 2.03 0.04
CA SER A 147 9.98 2.96 -1.03
C SER A 147 10.18 2.44 -2.46
N ARG A 148 10.87 1.32 -2.64
CA ARG A 148 11.08 0.62 -3.92
C ARG A 148 10.22 -0.63 -4.07
N VAL A 149 9.50 -1.05 -3.04
CA VAL A 149 8.59 -2.21 -3.07
C VAL A 149 7.23 -1.73 -3.55
N GLU A 150 6.62 -2.41 -4.50
CA GLU A 150 5.32 -2.02 -5.03
C GLU A 150 4.22 -2.20 -3.97
N CYS A 151 3.26 -1.28 -3.94
CA CYS A 151 2.14 -1.32 -3.00
C CYS A 151 1.39 -2.66 -3.06
N VAL A 152 1.21 -3.19 -4.27
CA VAL A 152 0.51 -4.45 -4.52
C VAL A 152 1.19 -5.66 -3.90
N ASN A 153 2.51 -5.65 -3.71
CA ASN A 153 3.25 -6.77 -3.12
C ASN A 153 2.82 -7.04 -1.67
N CYS A 154 2.48 -5.98 -0.91
CA CYS A 154 2.00 -6.09 0.46
C CYS A 154 0.47 -6.11 0.54
N HIS A 155 -0.23 -5.29 -0.27
CA HIS A 155 -1.68 -5.11 -0.17
C HIS A 155 -2.49 -6.13 -0.96
N ILE A 156 -1.97 -6.68 -2.04
CA ILE A 156 -2.63 -7.72 -2.84
C ILE A 156 -1.91 -9.06 -2.67
N GLY A 157 -0.58 -9.07 -2.84
CA GLY A 157 0.23 -10.27 -2.82
C GLY A 157 -0.05 -11.20 -4.01
N PRO A 158 0.62 -12.36 -4.11
CA PRO A 158 0.47 -13.28 -5.21
C PRO A 158 -0.83 -14.11 -5.11
N GLY A 159 -1.33 -14.56 -6.27
CA GLY A 159 -2.45 -15.49 -6.38
C GLY A 159 -3.73 -14.86 -6.94
N ALA A 160 -4.34 -15.58 -7.92
CA ALA A 160 -5.49 -15.11 -8.68
C ALA A 160 -6.73 -14.83 -7.81
N ALA A 161 -7.00 -15.66 -6.81
CA ALA A 161 -8.17 -15.51 -5.94
C ALA A 161 -8.10 -14.19 -5.15
N TRP A 162 -6.95 -13.89 -4.56
CA TRP A 162 -6.72 -12.65 -3.83
C TRP A 162 -6.75 -11.43 -4.75
N PHE A 163 -6.18 -11.55 -5.94
CA PHE A 163 -6.23 -10.48 -6.95
C PHE A 163 -7.68 -10.10 -7.28
N VAL A 164 -8.53 -11.08 -7.57
CA VAL A 164 -9.95 -10.85 -7.89
C VAL A 164 -10.68 -10.24 -6.69
N GLN A 165 -10.51 -10.78 -5.49
CA GLN A 165 -11.14 -10.27 -4.28
C GLN A 165 -10.75 -8.82 -4.02
N TYR A 166 -9.46 -8.48 -4.19
CA TYR A 166 -8.97 -7.13 -3.95
C TYR A 166 -9.47 -6.13 -5.00
N LYS A 167 -9.51 -6.53 -6.29
CA LYS A 167 -10.06 -5.67 -7.36
C LYS A 167 -11.55 -5.43 -7.18
N LEU A 168 -12.31 -6.42 -6.73
CA LEU A 168 -13.73 -6.25 -6.41
C LEU A 168 -13.95 -5.33 -5.20
N SER A 169 -13.16 -5.48 -4.13
CA SER A 169 -13.23 -4.57 -2.98
C SER A 169 -12.86 -3.14 -3.35
N GLY A 170 -11.95 -2.97 -4.31
CA GLY A 170 -11.54 -1.67 -4.86
C GLY A 170 -12.71 -0.88 -5.48
N ILE A 171 -13.71 -1.56 -6.02
CA ILE A 171 -14.93 -0.90 -6.53
C ILE A 171 -15.62 -0.12 -5.40
N GLY A 172 -15.77 -0.75 -4.22
CA GLY A 172 -16.33 -0.06 -3.04
C GLY A 172 -15.51 1.15 -2.60
N GLN A 173 -14.18 1.08 -2.72
CA GLN A 173 -13.28 2.21 -2.42
C GLN A 173 -13.47 3.36 -3.41
N VAL A 174 -13.64 3.07 -4.71
CA VAL A 174 -13.95 4.10 -5.72
C VAL A 174 -15.25 4.81 -5.39
N PHE A 175 -16.31 4.08 -5.03
CA PHE A 175 -17.57 4.69 -4.58
C PHE A 175 -17.37 5.53 -3.32
N ALA A 176 -16.64 5.02 -2.32
CA ALA A 176 -16.39 5.74 -1.08
C ALA A 176 -15.65 7.07 -1.33
N VAL A 177 -14.67 7.09 -2.22
CA VAL A 177 -13.94 8.31 -2.59
C VAL A 177 -14.82 9.25 -3.40
N THR A 178 -15.57 8.75 -4.38
CA THR A 178 -16.44 9.56 -5.25
C THR A 178 -17.54 10.27 -4.45
N PHE A 179 -18.14 9.57 -3.49
CA PHE A 179 -19.22 10.11 -2.64
C PHE A 179 -18.73 10.65 -1.30
N ASN A 180 -17.43 10.71 -1.08
CA ASN A 180 -16.81 11.23 0.15
C ASN A 180 -17.29 10.54 1.43
N THR A 181 -17.48 9.22 1.40
CA THR A 181 -18.00 8.41 2.52
C THR A 181 -16.91 7.61 3.26
N TYR A 182 -15.65 7.81 2.92
CA TYR A 182 -14.52 7.14 3.60
C TYR A 182 -14.20 7.76 4.95
N HIS A 183 -13.66 6.95 5.87
CA HIS A 183 -13.27 7.40 7.20
C HIS A 183 -12.04 8.32 7.18
N ARG A 184 -12.02 9.29 8.08
CA ARG A 184 -10.87 10.15 8.36
C ARG A 184 -10.53 10.09 9.85
N PRO A 185 -9.29 9.68 10.21
CA PRO A 185 -8.26 9.11 9.35
C PRO A 185 -8.67 7.75 8.78
N ILE A 186 -7.99 7.30 7.70
CA ILE A 186 -8.20 5.95 7.17
C ILE A 186 -7.78 4.94 8.24
N PRO A 187 -8.63 3.93 8.58
CA PRO A 187 -8.24 2.92 9.54
C PRO A 187 -7.04 2.11 9.05
N PRO A 188 -6.19 1.62 9.96
CA PRO A 188 -5.06 0.78 9.60
C PRO A 188 -5.51 -0.46 8.80
N ALA A 189 -4.80 -0.77 7.71
CA ALA A 189 -5.10 -1.92 6.84
C ALA A 189 -4.84 -3.29 7.49
N ILE A 190 -4.37 -3.34 8.73
CA ILE A 190 -4.00 -4.57 9.46
C ILE A 190 -5.10 -5.64 9.46
N ARG A 191 -6.37 -5.24 9.36
CA ARG A 191 -7.50 -6.19 9.30
C ARG A 191 -7.65 -6.89 7.96
N SER A 192 -7.19 -6.28 6.88
CA SER A 192 -7.37 -6.74 5.50
C SER A 192 -6.06 -7.18 4.84
N LEU A 193 -4.93 -7.06 5.51
CA LEU A 193 -3.67 -7.59 5.02
C LEU A 193 -3.67 -9.11 5.11
N ARG A 194 -3.01 -9.73 4.15
CA ARG A 194 -2.71 -11.16 4.15
C ARG A 194 -1.75 -11.49 5.29
N PRO A 195 -1.71 -12.76 5.73
CA PRO A 195 -0.67 -13.25 6.64
C PRO A 195 0.72 -12.88 6.14
N SER A 196 1.65 -12.61 7.05
CA SER A 196 3.02 -12.23 6.70
C SER A 196 3.77 -13.31 5.94
N GLU A 197 3.44 -14.58 6.19
CA GLU A 197 3.95 -15.74 5.44
C GLU A 197 3.72 -15.58 3.92
N ASP A 198 2.59 -15.01 3.54
CA ASP A 198 2.22 -14.82 2.14
C ASP A 198 2.83 -13.54 1.50
N THR A 199 3.30 -12.60 2.29
CA THR A 199 3.74 -11.28 1.80
C THR A 199 5.16 -10.95 2.25
N CYS A 200 5.40 -10.78 3.54
CA CYS A 200 6.69 -10.34 4.09
C CYS A 200 7.78 -11.39 3.90
N GLU A 201 7.46 -12.66 4.10
CA GLU A 201 8.42 -13.76 4.05
C GLU A 201 8.89 -14.11 2.64
N GLN A 202 8.28 -13.53 1.59
CA GLN A 202 8.82 -13.59 0.23
C GLN A 202 10.18 -12.90 0.09
N CYS A 203 10.44 -11.89 0.95
CA CYS A 203 11.71 -11.15 0.99
C CYS A 203 12.42 -11.27 2.33
N HIS A 204 11.69 -11.44 3.43
CA HIS A 204 12.17 -11.53 4.80
C HIS A 204 12.00 -12.96 5.31
N TRP A 205 13.04 -13.79 5.18
CA TRP A 205 13.00 -15.16 5.67
C TRP A 205 13.33 -15.21 7.17
N PRO A 206 12.42 -15.72 8.01
CA PRO A 206 12.60 -15.73 9.47
C PRO A 206 13.91 -16.39 9.93
N GLU A 207 14.36 -17.43 9.23
CA GLU A 207 15.60 -18.15 9.53
C GLU A 207 16.88 -17.29 9.35
N LYS A 208 16.77 -16.16 8.66
CA LYS A 208 17.88 -15.21 8.47
C LYS A 208 17.99 -14.19 9.60
N PHE A 209 16.98 -14.05 10.45
CA PHE A 209 16.93 -13.05 11.52
C PHE A 209 17.30 -13.62 12.89
N GLN A 210 18.38 -14.39 12.95
CA GLN A 210 18.85 -15.06 14.17
C GLN A 210 19.91 -14.27 14.96
N ALA A 211 20.47 -13.22 14.35
CA ALA A 211 21.50 -12.41 15.00
C ALA A 211 20.90 -11.28 15.86
N ASP A 212 21.57 -10.97 16.95
CA ASP A 212 21.32 -9.76 17.72
C ASP A 212 21.81 -8.53 16.95
N LYS A 213 21.25 -7.37 17.25
CA LYS A 213 21.53 -6.13 16.52
C LYS A 213 21.97 -5.00 17.44
N LEU A 214 23.08 -4.40 17.13
CA LEU A 214 23.47 -3.16 17.75
C LEU A 214 22.53 -2.04 17.24
N LYS A 215 21.97 -1.26 18.18
CA LYS A 215 21.16 -0.08 17.87
C LYS A 215 21.80 1.13 18.54
N VAL A 216 22.14 2.13 17.73
CA VAL A 216 22.62 3.44 18.19
C VAL A 216 21.46 4.41 18.02
N ILE A 217 21.10 5.09 19.09
CA ILE A 217 20.05 6.10 19.14
C ILE A 217 20.71 7.44 19.45
N ARG A 218 20.60 8.39 18.55
CA ARG A 218 21.07 9.74 18.71
C ARG A 218 19.90 10.66 19.04
N ARG A 219 20.01 11.38 20.14
CA ARG A 219 19.05 12.41 20.55
C ARG A 219 19.79 13.70 20.78
N TYR A 220 19.09 14.79 20.63
CA TYR A 220 19.65 16.12 20.85
C TYR A 220 18.89 16.83 21.96
N GLU A 221 19.63 17.45 22.87
CA GLU A 221 19.05 18.24 23.94
C GLU A 221 18.45 19.55 23.41
N GLU A 222 17.52 20.12 24.15
CA GLU A 222 16.88 21.40 23.82
C GLU A 222 17.72 22.62 24.32
N ASP A 223 19.03 22.41 24.53
CA ASP A 223 19.99 23.40 24.99
C ASP A 223 20.53 24.28 23.86
N GLU A 224 21.40 25.24 24.22
CA GLU A 224 21.98 26.20 23.28
C GLU A 224 22.79 25.53 22.16
N ARG A 225 23.46 24.40 22.46
CA ARG A 225 24.35 23.71 21.53
C ARG A 225 23.70 22.56 20.80
N ASN A 226 22.43 22.25 21.08
CA ASN A 226 21.76 21.02 20.63
C ASN A 226 22.64 19.83 20.97
N THR A 227 23.02 19.69 22.24
CA THR A 227 23.99 18.68 22.69
C THR A 227 23.53 17.29 22.32
N GLU A 228 24.37 16.57 21.59
CA GLU A 228 24.09 15.18 21.17
C GLU A 228 24.24 14.23 22.36
N LYS A 229 23.25 13.39 22.56
CA LYS A 229 23.20 12.31 23.55
C LYS A 229 22.98 10.98 22.84
N ILE A 230 23.86 10.03 23.08
CA ILE A 230 23.90 8.76 22.39
C ILE A 230 23.56 7.62 23.38
N THR A 231 22.61 6.82 23.00
CA THR A 231 22.28 5.54 23.67
C THR A 231 22.65 4.38 22.75
N VAL A 232 23.40 3.42 23.27
CA VAL A 232 23.84 2.24 22.54
C VAL A 232 23.23 1.00 23.18
N LEU A 233 22.50 0.22 22.39
CA LEU A 233 21.78 -0.97 22.83
C LEU A 233 22.27 -2.18 22.03
N MET A 234 22.50 -3.31 22.69
CA MET A 234 22.52 -4.62 22.04
C MET A 234 21.12 -5.21 22.12
N MET A 235 20.40 -5.18 21.00
CA MET A 235 19.05 -5.70 20.88
C MET A 235 19.08 -7.21 20.65
N HIS A 236 18.50 -8.01 21.53
CA HIS A 236 18.39 -9.46 21.42
C HIS A 236 17.30 -9.89 20.43
N VAL A 237 17.38 -9.36 19.19
CA VAL A 237 16.34 -9.54 18.17
C VAL A 237 16.20 -10.99 17.78
N GLY A 238 17.29 -11.63 17.36
CA GLY A 238 17.26 -13.01 16.87
C GLY A 238 17.28 -14.02 17.97
N THR A 239 18.11 -13.80 19.01
CA THR A 239 18.33 -14.78 20.09
C THR A 239 17.16 -14.87 21.07
N LYS A 240 16.41 -13.81 21.28
CA LYS A 240 15.28 -13.78 22.23
C LYS A 240 13.99 -13.32 21.60
N ILE A 241 13.89 -12.10 21.04
CA ILE A 241 12.61 -11.51 20.58
C ILE A 241 11.97 -12.37 19.49
N HIS A 242 12.62 -12.55 18.36
CA HIS A 242 12.06 -13.37 17.28
C HIS A 242 11.90 -14.83 17.66
N LYS A 243 12.89 -15.40 18.37
CA LYS A 243 12.83 -16.80 18.84
C LYS A 243 11.62 -17.08 19.73
N ALA A 244 11.18 -16.10 20.51
CA ALA A 244 10.03 -16.24 21.41
C ALA A 244 8.67 -16.02 20.71
N HIS A 245 8.63 -15.32 19.56
CA HIS A 245 7.38 -14.91 18.93
C HIS A 245 7.15 -15.51 17.54
N VAL A 246 8.20 -15.57 16.69
CA VAL A 246 8.05 -16.04 15.33
C VAL A 246 7.85 -17.56 15.28
N GLY A 247 6.82 -17.99 14.56
CA GLY A 247 6.48 -19.42 14.45
C GLY A 247 5.92 -20.04 15.72
N LYS A 248 5.61 -19.23 16.75
CA LYS A 248 5.01 -19.69 18.02
C LYS A 248 3.49 -19.61 17.96
N ASN A 249 2.85 -20.45 18.80
CA ASN A 249 1.40 -20.42 18.95
C ASN A 249 1.00 -19.36 19.99
N ILE A 250 1.11 -18.09 19.58
CA ILE A 250 0.68 -16.96 20.38
C ILE A 250 -0.60 -16.40 19.78
N GLU A 251 -1.65 -16.31 20.58
CA GLU A 251 -2.92 -15.70 20.23
C GLU A 251 -3.21 -14.53 21.17
N TYR A 252 -3.96 -13.57 20.70
CA TYR A 252 -4.40 -12.43 21.50
C TYR A 252 -5.79 -11.95 21.12
N ILE A 253 -6.44 -11.20 22.02
CA ILE A 253 -7.66 -10.45 21.76
C ILE A 253 -7.36 -8.96 21.97
N ALA A 254 -7.60 -8.14 20.96
CA ALA A 254 -7.52 -6.69 21.08
C ALA A 254 -8.91 -6.12 21.37
N ALA A 255 -9.01 -5.20 22.32
CA ALA A 255 -10.25 -4.51 22.66
C ALA A 255 -10.54 -3.33 21.71
N ASP A 256 -9.53 -2.85 20.98
CA ASP A 256 -9.63 -1.75 20.03
C ASP A 256 -9.20 -2.13 18.61
N ALA A 257 -9.68 -1.35 17.64
CA ALA A 257 -9.39 -1.59 16.22
C ALA A 257 -7.91 -1.34 15.84
N ALA A 258 -7.22 -0.49 16.57
CA ALA A 258 -5.82 -0.15 16.37
C ALA A 258 -4.86 -1.15 17.03
N ARG A 259 -5.41 -2.12 17.80
CA ARG A 259 -4.67 -3.14 18.54
C ARG A 259 -3.66 -2.55 19.54
N GLN A 260 -4.04 -1.46 20.18
CA GLN A 260 -3.21 -0.84 21.21
C GLN A 260 -3.57 -1.36 22.62
N ASP A 261 -4.81 -1.77 22.83
CA ASP A 261 -5.30 -2.36 24.06
C ASP A 261 -5.49 -3.89 23.87
N ILE A 262 -4.61 -4.68 24.50
CA ILE A 262 -4.58 -6.14 24.36
C ILE A 262 -4.80 -6.79 25.76
N PRO A 263 -6.05 -6.97 26.21
CA PRO A 263 -6.32 -7.46 27.54
C PRO A 263 -6.20 -8.98 27.73
N TRP A 264 -6.03 -9.75 26.64
CA TRP A 264 -5.94 -11.20 26.69
C TRP A 264 -4.88 -11.72 25.74
N VAL A 265 -4.00 -12.58 26.24
CA VAL A 265 -2.94 -13.25 25.48
C VAL A 265 -2.91 -14.72 25.84
N SER A 266 -2.71 -15.61 24.87
CA SER A 266 -2.40 -17.01 25.08
C SER A 266 -1.05 -17.33 24.42
N ALA A 267 -0.15 -17.93 25.17
CA ALA A 267 1.15 -18.39 24.68
C ALA A 267 1.34 -19.85 25.06
N ASP A 268 1.53 -20.71 24.06
CA ASP A 268 1.70 -22.16 24.20
C ASP A 268 0.64 -22.82 25.13
N GLY A 269 -0.62 -22.34 25.00
CA GLY A 269 -1.77 -22.85 25.78
C GLY A 269 -1.94 -22.23 27.16
N VAL A 270 -1.01 -21.41 27.63
CA VAL A 270 -1.15 -20.64 28.87
C VAL A 270 -1.80 -19.30 28.60
N VAL A 271 -2.90 -19.03 29.29
CA VAL A 271 -3.65 -17.79 29.14
C VAL A 271 -3.21 -16.76 30.19
N TYR A 272 -2.95 -15.55 29.75
CA TYR A 272 -2.61 -14.37 30.55
C TYR A 272 -3.65 -13.29 30.32
N LYS A 273 -4.14 -12.65 31.39
CA LYS A 273 -5.22 -11.65 31.29
C LYS A 273 -4.92 -10.42 32.15
N LEU A 274 -5.31 -9.24 31.60
CA LEU A 274 -5.54 -8.02 32.39
C LEU A 274 -6.99 -7.97 32.90
N ARG A 275 -7.92 -8.34 32.03
CA ARG A 275 -9.37 -8.36 32.27
C ARG A 275 -10.05 -9.32 31.28
N ASP A 276 -11.28 -9.67 31.59
CA ASP A 276 -12.11 -10.40 30.64
C ASP A 276 -12.54 -9.49 29.48
N VAL A 277 -12.48 -10.03 28.28
CA VAL A 277 -12.83 -9.34 27.04
C VAL A 277 -13.47 -10.33 26.09
N ALA A 278 -14.54 -9.90 25.43
CA ALA A 278 -15.11 -10.61 24.28
C ALA A 278 -14.47 -10.08 22.99
N GLY A 279 -14.08 -10.94 22.09
CA GLY A 279 -13.50 -10.55 20.82
C GLY A 279 -12.97 -11.75 20.02
N GLU A 280 -12.56 -11.46 18.80
CA GLU A 280 -11.94 -12.46 17.93
C GLU A 280 -10.52 -12.76 18.41
N ARG A 281 -10.20 -14.04 18.57
CA ARG A 281 -8.81 -14.48 18.81
C ARG A 281 -8.04 -14.36 17.52
N ARG A 282 -6.87 -13.76 17.61
CA ARG A 282 -5.95 -13.56 16.49
C ARG A 282 -4.63 -14.22 16.78
N LYS A 283 -4.13 -14.99 15.82
CA LYS A 283 -2.74 -15.48 15.86
C LYS A 283 -1.80 -14.29 15.68
N MET A 284 -0.78 -14.18 16.51
CA MET A 284 0.25 -13.15 16.40
C MET A 284 1.05 -13.35 15.11
N ASP A 285 1.32 -12.25 14.44
CA ASP A 285 2.02 -12.18 13.16
C ASP A 285 3.05 -11.03 13.17
N CYS A 286 3.95 -11.00 12.20
CA CYS A 286 4.97 -9.95 12.05
C CYS A 286 4.38 -8.54 12.06
N ILE A 287 3.19 -8.36 11.47
CA ILE A 287 2.48 -7.07 11.43
C ILE A 287 1.92 -6.61 12.79
N ASP A 288 1.92 -7.43 13.80
CA ASP A 288 1.46 -7.03 15.13
C ASP A 288 2.54 -6.22 15.89
N CYS A 289 3.81 -6.47 15.56
CA CYS A 289 4.95 -5.68 16.01
C CYS A 289 5.39 -4.69 14.91
N HIS A 290 5.60 -5.16 13.69
CA HIS A 290 5.98 -4.35 12.54
C HIS A 290 4.75 -3.76 11.80
N ASN A 291 3.87 -3.09 12.53
CA ASN A 291 2.60 -2.58 11.99
C ASN A 291 2.74 -1.38 11.04
N ARG A 292 3.91 -0.76 10.97
CA ARG A 292 4.22 0.41 10.14
C ARG A 292 5.52 0.26 9.34
N PRO A 293 5.74 -0.84 8.62
CA PRO A 293 7.01 -1.05 7.91
C PRO A 293 7.24 -0.04 6.79
N THR A 294 6.16 0.55 6.27
CA THR A 294 6.15 1.45 5.11
C THR A 294 5.48 2.78 5.40
N HIS A 295 4.54 2.82 6.33
CA HIS A 295 3.71 3.98 6.63
C HIS A 295 3.94 4.48 8.06
N ALA A 296 5.22 4.63 8.45
CA ALA A 296 5.57 5.22 9.73
C ALA A 296 5.39 6.74 9.70
N PHE A 297 4.85 7.27 10.79
CA PHE A 297 4.74 8.69 11.07
C PHE A 297 5.53 8.99 12.33
N ASP A 298 6.45 9.94 12.23
CA ASP A 298 7.32 10.27 13.34
C ASP A 298 6.61 11.20 14.33
N MET A 299 7.07 11.20 15.58
CA MET A 299 6.73 12.24 16.54
C MET A 299 7.66 13.45 16.37
N PRO A 300 7.27 14.66 16.83
CA PRO A 300 8.03 15.89 16.58
C PRO A 300 9.49 15.80 17.00
N ALA A 301 9.76 15.37 18.23
CA ALA A 301 11.11 15.36 18.77
C ALA A 301 12.02 14.32 18.06
N PRO A 302 11.61 13.05 17.86
CA PRO A 302 12.38 12.10 17.06
C PRO A 302 12.60 12.52 15.60
N ALA A 303 11.62 13.18 14.97
CA ALA A 303 11.76 13.67 13.59
C ALA A 303 12.83 14.77 13.47
N VAL A 304 12.88 15.67 14.45
CA VAL A 304 13.93 16.70 14.52
C VAL A 304 15.30 16.07 14.81
N ASP A 305 15.37 15.06 15.71
CA ASP A 305 16.62 14.34 15.99
C ASP A 305 17.17 13.69 14.72
N ALA A 306 16.34 12.99 13.96
CA ALA A 306 16.74 12.38 12.69
C ALA A 306 17.23 13.41 11.66
N SER A 307 16.61 14.60 11.61
CA SER A 307 17.03 15.68 10.70
C SER A 307 18.34 16.36 11.15
N LEU A 308 18.62 16.42 12.44
CA LEU A 308 19.91 16.87 12.99
C LEU A 308 21.01 15.83 12.73
N GLU A 309 20.72 14.54 12.93
CA GLU A 309 21.63 13.44 12.68
C GLU A 309 22.03 13.34 11.20
N SER A 310 21.08 13.50 10.29
CA SER A 310 21.32 13.45 8.84
C SER A 310 21.98 14.73 8.29
N GLY A 311 22.08 15.80 9.07
CA GLY A 311 22.59 17.10 8.64
C GLY A 311 21.58 17.91 7.80
N GLU A 312 20.32 17.49 7.70
CA GLU A 312 19.26 18.28 7.07
C GLU A 312 18.96 19.57 7.87
N LEU A 313 19.15 19.51 9.19
CA LEU A 313 19.15 20.65 10.09
C LEU A 313 20.58 20.92 10.58
N ASP A 314 21.02 22.19 10.50
CA ASP A 314 22.34 22.61 10.95
C ASP A 314 22.36 22.73 12.47
N ARG A 315 22.97 21.78 13.16
CA ARG A 315 23.06 21.74 14.64
C ARG A 315 23.85 22.91 15.24
N SER A 316 24.58 23.68 14.44
CA SER A 316 25.31 24.86 14.92
C SER A 316 24.40 26.06 15.27
N ILE A 317 23.16 26.02 14.77
CA ILE A 317 22.14 27.02 15.10
C ILE A 317 21.69 26.80 16.53
N ARG A 318 21.88 27.82 17.37
CA ARG A 318 21.57 27.76 18.80
C ARG A 318 20.11 27.46 19.07
N TYR A 319 19.83 26.56 20.01
CA TYR A 319 18.47 26.12 20.42
C TYR A 319 17.61 25.55 19.29
N LEU A 320 18.20 25.11 18.17
CA LEU A 320 17.44 24.69 17.00
C LEU A 320 16.51 23.52 17.32
N LYS A 321 16.95 22.52 18.10
CA LYS A 321 16.11 21.40 18.54
C LYS A 321 14.86 21.89 19.23
N ARG A 322 14.99 22.71 20.25
CA ARG A 322 13.88 23.30 21.02
C ARG A 322 12.92 24.06 20.10
N ASP A 323 13.49 24.96 19.29
CA ASP A 323 12.69 25.86 18.47
C ASP A 323 11.96 25.14 17.33
N ALA A 324 12.57 24.10 16.75
CA ALA A 324 11.94 23.23 15.78
C ALA A 324 10.78 22.43 16.39
N VAL A 325 10.94 21.83 17.57
CA VAL A 325 9.88 21.11 18.26
C VAL A 325 8.72 22.05 18.63
N LEU A 326 9.03 23.26 19.12
CA LEU A 326 8.01 24.27 19.42
C LEU A 326 7.21 24.68 18.16
N ALA A 327 7.88 24.83 17.02
CA ALA A 327 7.22 25.14 15.75
C ALA A 327 6.32 24.00 15.28
N LEU A 328 6.82 22.75 15.33
CA LEU A 328 6.06 21.56 14.94
C LEU A 328 4.85 21.28 15.83
N THR A 329 4.91 21.70 17.10
CA THR A 329 3.81 21.55 18.08
C THR A 329 2.88 22.76 18.17
N GLY A 330 3.04 23.75 17.28
CA GLY A 330 2.19 24.95 17.22
C GLY A 330 2.45 25.98 18.32
N LYS A 331 3.54 25.84 19.08
CA LYS A 331 3.94 26.80 20.15
C LYS A 331 4.79 27.95 19.61
N LYS A 332 5.29 27.84 18.37
CA LYS A 332 5.93 28.90 17.58
C LYS A 332 5.37 28.90 16.15
N PRO A 333 5.41 30.03 15.43
CA PRO A 333 4.98 30.10 14.04
C PRO A 333 5.83 29.19 13.14
N LEU A 334 5.19 28.24 12.45
CA LEU A 334 5.86 27.30 11.54
C LEU A 334 6.46 28.03 10.32
N GLU A 335 5.83 29.12 9.89
CA GLU A 335 6.26 29.95 8.75
C GLU A 335 7.66 30.51 8.93
N GLN A 336 8.05 30.78 10.17
CA GLN A 336 9.38 31.33 10.55
C GLN A 336 10.42 30.22 10.76
N ALA A 337 10.01 28.96 10.77
CA ALA A 337 10.93 27.84 10.95
C ALA A 337 11.74 27.56 9.66
N PRO A 338 12.94 26.95 9.77
CA PRO A 338 13.70 26.48 8.61
C PRO A 338 12.89 25.56 7.70
N ASP A 339 13.18 25.56 6.41
CA ASP A 339 12.44 24.74 5.44
C ASP A 339 12.52 23.23 5.74
N ALA A 340 13.60 22.77 6.34
CA ALA A 340 13.69 21.38 6.82
C ALA A 340 12.61 21.06 7.87
N VAL A 341 12.32 21.98 8.80
CA VAL A 341 11.24 21.82 9.79
C VAL A 341 9.87 21.80 9.11
N LYS A 342 9.65 22.66 8.11
CA LYS A 342 8.42 22.66 7.31
C LYS A 342 8.24 21.34 6.55
N ARG A 343 9.35 20.77 6.03
CA ARG A 343 9.31 19.43 5.40
C ARG A 343 8.95 18.32 6.41
N ILE A 344 9.47 18.37 7.64
CA ILE A 344 9.06 17.44 8.70
C ILE A 344 7.56 17.54 8.93
N TYR A 345 7.02 18.75 9.05
CA TYR A 345 5.58 18.96 9.21
C TYR A 345 4.79 18.36 8.03
N ALA A 346 5.16 18.70 6.80
CA ALA A 346 4.48 18.25 5.59
C ALA A 346 4.53 16.72 5.38
N ARG A 347 5.51 16.02 5.97
CA ARG A 347 5.61 14.54 5.91
C ARG A 347 4.71 13.83 6.92
N ASN A 348 4.27 14.50 7.99
CA ASN A 348 3.61 13.87 9.13
C ASN A 348 2.20 14.41 9.41
N ILE A 349 1.87 15.60 8.93
CA ILE A 349 0.61 16.29 9.24
C ILE A 349 -0.23 16.47 7.97
N PHE A 350 -1.45 15.94 8.01
CA PHE A 350 -2.40 15.98 6.89
C PHE A 350 -3.80 16.30 7.43
N PRO A 351 -4.13 17.59 7.62
CA PRO A 351 -5.38 18.03 8.26
C PRO A 351 -6.63 17.52 7.53
N GLU A 352 -6.62 17.51 6.19
CA GLU A 352 -7.75 17.04 5.36
C GLU A 352 -8.10 15.58 5.61
N MET A 353 -7.12 14.78 6.04
CA MET A 353 -7.25 13.37 6.39
C MET A 353 -7.31 13.14 7.89
N MET A 354 -7.35 14.20 8.70
CA MET A 354 -7.33 14.15 10.17
C MET A 354 -6.11 13.37 10.71
N VAL A 355 -4.97 13.44 9.99
CA VAL A 355 -3.73 12.82 10.41
C VAL A 355 -2.85 13.87 11.09
N SER A 356 -2.47 13.59 12.32
CA SER A 356 -1.59 14.42 13.15
C SER A 356 -0.60 13.54 13.92
N TRP A 357 0.22 14.16 14.75
CA TRP A 357 1.16 13.45 15.63
C TRP A 357 0.45 12.37 16.44
N GLY A 358 0.97 11.16 16.40
CA GLY A 358 0.41 10.03 17.17
C GLY A 358 -0.85 9.39 16.62
N THR A 359 -1.43 9.87 15.50
CA THR A 359 -2.62 9.25 14.88
C THR A 359 -2.42 7.78 14.57
N TYR A 360 -1.21 7.38 14.19
CA TYR A 360 -0.88 6.00 13.86
C TYR A 360 0.31 5.51 14.70
N PRO A 361 0.06 4.86 15.85
CA PRO A 361 1.11 4.29 16.69
C PRO A 361 1.98 3.27 15.94
N ASN A 362 3.29 3.30 16.21
CA ASN A 362 4.24 2.30 15.75
C ASN A 362 4.51 1.32 16.91
N ASN A 363 4.40 0.03 16.65
CA ASN A 363 4.51 -1.00 17.69
C ASN A 363 5.92 -1.55 17.87
N VAL A 364 6.89 -1.10 17.09
CA VAL A 364 8.30 -1.52 17.24
C VAL A 364 8.94 -0.79 18.42
N GLY A 365 9.34 -1.54 19.43
CA GLY A 365 9.90 -0.97 20.66
C GLY A 365 8.83 -0.57 21.67
N HIS A 366 9.11 0.46 22.49
CA HIS A 366 8.22 0.96 23.53
C HIS A 366 8.31 2.48 23.75
N ASP A 367 8.91 3.18 22.83
CA ASP A 367 9.07 4.65 22.82
C ASP A 367 8.96 5.17 21.38
N PRO A 368 8.09 6.13 21.10
CA PRO A 368 7.19 6.87 22.00
C PRO A 368 5.84 6.20 22.28
N PHE A 369 5.59 5.02 21.72
CA PHE A 369 4.34 4.27 21.89
C PHE A 369 4.56 3.02 22.74
N PRO A 370 3.51 2.44 23.35
CA PRO A 370 3.65 1.27 24.22
C PRO A 370 4.32 0.07 23.54
N GLY A 371 4.03 -0.17 22.26
CA GLY A 371 4.66 -1.22 21.46
C GLY A 371 4.68 -2.59 22.17
N CYS A 372 5.85 -3.06 22.58
CA CYS A 372 6.02 -4.33 23.29
C CYS A 372 5.28 -4.34 24.63
N PHE A 373 5.17 -3.19 25.29
CA PHE A 373 4.50 -3.05 26.59
C PHE A 373 2.98 -3.14 26.52
N ARG A 374 2.39 -3.34 25.35
CA ARG A 374 0.97 -3.74 25.22
C ARG A 374 0.69 -5.11 25.82
N CYS A 375 1.71 -5.97 25.95
CA CYS A 375 1.63 -7.31 26.52
C CYS A 375 2.65 -7.52 27.64
N HIS A 376 3.87 -6.97 27.52
CA HIS A 376 4.95 -7.06 28.48
C HIS A 376 4.84 -5.93 29.51
N ASP A 377 3.98 -6.08 30.52
CA ASP A 377 3.61 -5.02 31.45
C ASP A 377 3.58 -5.46 32.93
N ASP A 378 4.02 -6.70 33.22
CA ASP A 378 3.95 -7.35 34.55
C ASP A 378 2.52 -7.53 35.09
N ASN A 379 1.48 -7.08 34.37
CA ASN A 379 0.10 -7.09 34.81
C ASN A 379 -0.74 -8.19 34.16
N HIS A 380 -0.37 -8.65 32.97
CA HIS A 380 -0.98 -9.84 32.36
C HIS A 380 -0.66 -11.08 33.18
N LYS A 381 -1.68 -11.63 33.87
CA LYS A 381 -1.50 -12.75 34.82
C LYS A 381 -2.18 -14.02 34.35
N SER A 382 -1.50 -15.14 34.51
CA SER A 382 -2.08 -16.46 34.35
C SER A 382 -2.85 -16.88 35.60
N ASN A 383 -3.66 -17.92 35.49
CA ASN A 383 -4.36 -18.50 36.62
C ASN A 383 -3.38 -19.05 37.74
N SER A 384 -2.12 -19.37 37.37
CA SER A 384 -1.07 -19.77 38.30
C SER A 384 -0.30 -18.60 38.91
N GLY A 385 -0.67 -17.36 38.61
CA GLY A 385 0.01 -16.15 39.09
C GLY A 385 1.27 -15.76 38.34
N LYS A 386 1.67 -16.48 37.27
CA LYS A 386 2.76 -16.05 36.39
C LYS A 386 2.33 -14.82 35.58
N THR A 387 3.26 -13.91 35.38
CA THR A 387 3.05 -12.70 34.57
C THR A 387 3.79 -12.76 33.21
N ILE A 388 3.41 -11.93 32.25
CA ILE A 388 4.25 -11.62 31.10
C ILE A 388 5.19 -10.49 31.56
N PRO A 389 6.51 -10.76 31.71
CA PRO A 389 7.41 -9.84 32.40
C PRO A 389 7.75 -8.63 31.52
N GLN A 390 7.93 -7.48 32.17
CA GLN A 390 8.52 -6.25 31.62
C GLN A 390 10.02 -6.17 31.94
N ASP A 391 10.77 -7.21 31.61
CA ASP A 391 12.20 -7.29 31.88
C ASP A 391 13.05 -6.72 30.76
N CYS A 392 13.76 -5.62 31.03
CA CYS A 392 14.61 -4.93 30.05
C CYS A 392 15.70 -5.87 29.49
N ALA A 393 16.37 -6.67 30.34
CA ALA A 393 17.46 -7.55 29.94
C ALA A 393 17.01 -8.72 29.05
N THR A 394 15.71 -9.00 29.01
CA THR A 394 15.15 -9.97 28.08
C THR A 394 15.17 -9.46 26.63
N CYS A 395 15.02 -8.15 26.41
CA CYS A 395 14.92 -7.57 25.08
C CYS A 395 16.22 -6.93 24.60
N HIS A 396 16.98 -6.31 25.49
CA HIS A 396 18.21 -5.59 25.13
C HIS A 396 19.17 -5.44 26.33
N GLU A 397 20.43 -5.19 26.03
CA GLU A 397 21.45 -4.76 26.96
C GLU A 397 21.80 -3.30 26.69
N LEU A 398 21.94 -2.50 27.76
CA LEU A 398 22.35 -1.10 27.70
C LEU A 398 23.87 -1.01 27.73
N LEU A 399 24.50 -0.67 26.61
CA LEU A 399 25.95 -0.51 26.49
C LEU A 399 26.39 0.91 26.79
N ALA A 400 25.56 1.90 26.52
CA ALA A 400 25.69 3.29 26.92
C ALA A 400 24.33 3.96 26.98
N VAL A 401 24.12 4.92 27.90
CA VAL A 401 22.83 5.58 28.09
C VAL A 401 23.00 7.08 28.14
N SER A 402 22.50 7.77 27.12
CA SER A 402 22.46 9.25 27.07
C SER A 402 23.82 9.92 27.31
N GLU A 403 24.87 9.36 26.75
CA GLU A 403 26.23 9.89 26.83
C GLU A 403 26.58 10.79 25.64
N GLU A 404 27.46 11.77 25.82
CA GLU A 404 27.88 12.65 24.73
C GLU A 404 28.85 11.96 23.75
N ASN A 405 29.77 11.15 24.27
CA ASN A 405 30.77 10.44 23.49
C ASN A 405 31.05 9.07 24.11
N PRO A 406 30.11 8.12 23.97
CA PRO A 406 30.27 6.82 24.64
C PRO A 406 31.47 6.05 24.11
N GLU A 407 32.32 5.59 25.05
CA GLU A 407 33.57 4.89 24.73
C GLU A 407 33.31 3.61 23.94
N ILE A 408 32.16 2.98 24.13
CA ILE A 408 31.76 1.76 23.41
C ILE A 408 31.72 1.98 21.89
N LEU A 409 31.39 3.19 21.40
CA LEU A 409 31.38 3.45 19.95
C LEU A 409 32.79 3.37 19.37
N LYS A 410 33.81 3.87 20.08
CA LYS A 410 35.20 3.78 19.66
C LYS A 410 35.67 2.32 19.66
N GLN A 411 35.33 1.57 20.71
CA GLN A 411 35.67 0.13 20.82
C GLN A 411 35.05 -0.68 19.67
N LEU A 412 33.85 -0.31 19.21
CA LEU A 412 33.16 -0.93 18.07
C LEU A 412 33.55 -0.39 16.71
N GLY A 413 34.48 0.59 16.65
CA GLY A 413 34.90 1.24 15.40
C GLY A 413 33.81 2.09 14.74
N LEU A 414 32.82 2.52 15.52
CA LEU A 414 31.72 3.37 15.07
C LEU A 414 32.01 4.84 15.41
N ARG A 415 31.57 5.76 14.54
CA ARG A 415 31.74 7.21 14.75
C ARG A 415 30.41 7.87 15.11
#